data_c2e1902f1982ce1b588ef4a2f2371c71
#
_entry.id   c2e1902f1982ce1b588ef4a2f2371c71
#
_cell.length_a   1.000
_cell.length_b   1.000
_cell.length_c   1.000
_cell.angle_alpha   90.00
_cell.angle_beta   90.00
_cell.angle_gamma   90.00
#
_symmetry.space_group_name_H-M   'P 1'
#
loop_
_entity.id
_entity.type
_entity.pdbx_description
1 polymer ?
#
loop_
_entity_poly.entity_id
_entity_poly.type
_entity_poly.pdbx_seq_one_letter_code
_entity_poly.pdbx_strand_id
1 'polypeptide(L)'
;MGEIREAIEDFVSSDMAIVLFRPSNAEYERYVEIVEDKIIVVGKENSWGSKKFVEIPLEFENIREKIRFGLEGALRAGIVSDGDVVICGVKLFSSEIDSFIKVRIDESTMSSGIYSFFLNSKSESGVI
;
A
#
# COMPACT_ATOMS: atom_id res chain seq x y z
N MET A 1 14.54 -0.05 17.25
CA MET A 1 14.79 -0.46 15.85
C MET A 1 14.81 -1.96 15.68
N GLY A 2 15.51 -2.69 16.55
CA GLY A 2 15.54 -4.14 16.48
C GLY A 2 14.17 -4.79 16.62
N GLU A 3 13.32 -4.22 17.48
CA GLU A 3 11.98 -4.74 17.70
C GLU A 3 11.10 -4.67 16.45
N ILE A 4 11.22 -3.58 15.70
CA ILE A 4 10.46 -3.42 14.46
C ILE A 4 10.94 -4.41 13.42
N ARG A 5 12.26 -4.55 13.28
CA ARG A 5 12.83 -5.50 12.34
C ARG A 5 12.38 -6.92 12.63
N GLU A 6 12.46 -7.33 13.88
CA GLU A 6 12.04 -8.68 14.30
C GLU A 6 10.56 -8.92 14.01
N ALA A 7 9.72 -7.94 14.33
CA ALA A 7 8.28 -8.05 14.07
C ALA A 7 7.99 -8.22 12.58
N ILE A 8 8.68 -7.47 11.74
CA ILE A 8 8.49 -7.56 10.29
C ILE A 8 9.00 -8.90 9.77
N GLU A 9 10.19 -9.32 10.19
CA GLU A 9 10.77 -10.57 9.74
C GLU A 9 9.92 -11.77 10.15
N ASP A 10 9.34 -11.75 11.35
CA ASP A 10 8.45 -12.80 11.82
C ASP A 10 7.15 -12.84 11.03
N PHE A 11 6.71 -11.67 10.55
CA PHE A 11 5.43 -11.52 9.89
C PHE A 11 5.49 -11.82 8.40
N VAL A 12 6.61 -11.53 7.77
CA VAL A 12 6.78 -11.58 6.32
C VAL A 12 7.49 -12.84 5.89
N SER A 13 6.86 -13.64 5.05
CA SER A 13 7.54 -14.73 4.39
C SER A 13 8.33 -14.16 3.20
N SER A 14 9.20 -14.98 2.60
CA SER A 14 10.03 -14.55 1.49
C SER A 14 9.23 -14.05 0.29
N ASP A 15 7.97 -14.45 0.18
CA ASP A 15 7.13 -14.12 -0.98
C ASP A 15 6.16 -12.98 -0.74
N MET A 16 6.08 -12.47 0.50
CA MET A 16 5.12 -11.41 0.82
C MET A 16 5.67 -10.04 0.51
N ALA A 17 4.80 -9.20 -0.06
CA ALA A 17 5.10 -7.79 -0.24
C ALA A 17 4.61 -7.00 0.97
N ILE A 18 5.26 -5.89 1.23
CA ILE A 18 4.84 -4.96 2.28
C ILE A 18 4.31 -3.71 1.61
N VAL A 19 3.07 -3.36 1.94
CA VAL A 19 2.40 -2.18 1.41
C VAL A 19 2.44 -1.09 2.47
N LEU A 20 3.15 -0.02 2.21
CA LEU A 20 3.30 1.09 3.15
C LEU A 20 2.36 2.22 2.74
N PHE A 21 1.46 2.60 3.63
CA PHE A 21 0.50 3.65 3.38
C PHE A 21 1.05 4.98 3.88
N ARG A 22 1.51 5.80 2.94
CA ARG A 22 2.02 7.16 3.17
C ARG A 22 3.13 7.21 4.23
N PRO A 23 4.20 6.44 4.04
CA PRO A 23 5.30 6.46 5.00
C PRO A 23 6.04 7.80 4.93
N SER A 24 6.71 8.18 6.03
CA SER A 24 7.65 9.27 5.98
C SER A 24 8.90 8.81 5.21
N ASN A 25 9.75 9.75 4.79
CA ASN A 25 10.97 9.38 4.10
C ASN A 25 11.86 8.50 4.96
N ALA A 26 11.96 8.80 6.25
CA ALA A 26 12.74 7.99 7.17
C ALA A 26 12.19 6.59 7.31
N GLU A 27 10.86 6.47 7.38
CA GLU A 27 10.21 5.16 7.42
C GLU A 27 10.46 4.37 6.16
N TYR A 28 10.32 5.00 5.00
CA TYR A 28 10.54 4.33 3.73
C TYR A 28 11.96 3.77 3.65
N GLU A 29 12.97 4.58 3.98
CA GLU A 29 14.36 4.15 3.95
C GLU A 29 14.62 2.99 4.90
N ARG A 30 14.02 3.03 6.09
CA ARG A 30 14.15 1.96 7.07
C ARG A 30 13.58 0.65 6.55
N TYR A 31 12.40 0.69 5.95
CA TYR A 31 11.76 -0.52 5.45
C TYR A 31 12.45 -1.06 4.20
N VAL A 32 12.99 -0.19 3.36
CA VAL A 32 13.77 -0.62 2.20
C VAL A 32 14.98 -1.45 2.65
N GLU A 33 15.65 -1.06 3.73
CA GLU A 33 16.77 -1.82 4.25
C GLU A 33 16.37 -3.22 4.73
N ILE A 34 15.15 -3.35 5.24
CA ILE A 34 14.69 -4.62 5.80
C ILE A 34 14.16 -5.56 4.73
N VAL A 35 13.35 -5.05 3.82
CA VAL A 35 12.61 -5.88 2.87
C VAL A 35 12.94 -5.62 1.40
N GLU A 36 13.85 -4.71 1.16
CA GLU A 36 14.39 -4.43 -0.17
C GLU A 36 13.31 -4.10 -1.20
N ASP A 37 13.23 -4.84 -2.30
CA ASP A 37 12.35 -4.54 -3.42
C ASP A 37 10.91 -5.05 -3.24
N LYS A 38 10.59 -5.59 -2.08
CA LYS A 38 9.24 -6.06 -1.78
C LYS A 38 8.30 -4.96 -1.31
N ILE A 39 8.76 -3.72 -1.32
CA ILE A 39 7.96 -2.60 -0.85
C ILE A 39 7.06 -2.06 -1.96
N ILE A 40 5.81 -1.86 -1.61
CA ILE A 40 4.83 -1.15 -2.42
C ILE A 40 4.41 0.08 -1.61
N VAL A 41 4.48 1.27 -2.21
CA VAL A 41 4.11 2.49 -1.51
C VAL A 41 2.78 3.00 -2.05
N VAL A 42 1.90 3.38 -1.14
CA VAL A 42 0.60 3.98 -1.46
C VAL A 42 0.61 5.40 -0.94
N GLY A 43 0.34 6.37 -1.78
CA GLY A 43 0.34 7.77 -1.39
C GLY A 43 -0.21 8.67 -2.47
N LYS A 44 -0.18 9.98 -2.23
CA LYS A 44 -0.66 10.96 -3.20
C LYS A 44 0.34 11.21 -4.31
N GLU A 45 1.61 11.28 -3.97
CA GLU A 45 2.68 11.55 -4.92
C GLU A 45 3.85 10.63 -4.59
N ASN A 46 4.58 10.23 -5.60
CA ASN A 46 5.72 9.34 -5.41
C ASN A 46 7.00 10.13 -5.10
N SER A 47 7.02 10.74 -3.93
CA SER A 47 8.19 11.49 -3.48
C SER A 47 9.36 10.58 -3.06
N TRP A 48 9.09 9.29 -2.92
CA TRP A 48 10.11 8.30 -2.52
C TRP A 48 10.88 7.73 -3.72
N GLY A 49 10.39 7.94 -4.92
CA GLY A 49 10.98 7.30 -6.09
C GLY A 49 10.78 5.80 -6.12
N SER A 50 9.71 5.32 -5.49
CA SER A 50 9.43 3.90 -5.44
C SER A 50 9.05 3.35 -6.81
N LYS A 51 9.58 2.18 -7.17
CA LYS A 51 9.24 1.53 -8.43
C LYS A 51 7.82 0.96 -8.43
N LYS A 52 7.34 0.57 -7.25
CA LYS A 52 6.00 0.02 -7.07
C LYS A 52 5.21 1.03 -6.25
N PHE A 53 4.47 1.87 -6.94
CA PHE A 53 3.74 2.96 -6.32
C PHE A 53 2.29 2.94 -6.77
N VAL A 54 1.37 3.15 -5.82
CA VAL A 54 -0.05 3.27 -6.08
C VAL A 54 -0.50 4.66 -5.65
N GLU A 55 -1.07 5.41 -6.57
CA GLU A 55 -1.58 6.76 -6.27
C GLU A 55 -2.99 6.68 -5.69
N ILE A 56 -3.19 7.36 -4.56
CA ILE A 56 -4.52 7.55 -3.99
C ILE A 56 -4.75 9.06 -3.82
N PRO A 57 -5.87 9.58 -4.32
CA PRO A 57 -6.08 11.05 -4.34
C PRO A 57 -6.62 11.61 -3.04
N LEU A 58 -7.18 10.76 -2.18
CA LEU A 58 -7.94 11.19 -1.02
C LEU A 58 -7.39 10.61 0.28
N GLU A 59 -7.64 11.37 1.35
CA GLU A 59 -7.48 10.83 2.69
C GLU A 59 -8.74 10.05 3.03
N PHE A 60 -8.57 8.84 3.50
CA PHE A 60 -9.68 8.03 3.97
C PHE A 60 -9.68 8.02 5.49
N GLU A 61 -10.80 8.36 6.10
CA GLU A 61 -10.93 8.28 7.55
C GLU A 61 -11.02 6.83 8.01
N ASN A 62 -11.64 6.00 7.19
CA ASN A 62 -11.81 4.58 7.48
C ASN A 62 -10.60 3.82 6.97
N ILE A 63 -9.87 3.18 7.89
CA ILE A 63 -8.64 2.46 7.54
C ILE A 63 -8.92 1.28 6.61
N ARG A 64 -10.05 0.63 6.76
CA ARG A 64 -10.44 -0.48 5.88
C ARG A 64 -10.59 0.00 4.43
N GLU A 65 -11.24 1.13 4.23
CA GLU A 65 -11.43 1.69 2.90
C GLU A 65 -10.11 2.16 2.29
N LYS A 66 -9.22 2.71 3.11
CA LYS A 66 -7.89 3.10 2.66
C LYS A 66 -7.12 1.89 2.14
N ILE A 67 -7.10 0.82 2.91
CA ILE A 67 -6.41 -0.41 2.53
C ILE A 67 -7.03 -0.98 1.26
N ARG A 68 -8.35 -1.08 1.23
CA ARG A 68 -9.08 -1.61 0.09
C ARG A 68 -8.78 -0.84 -1.20
N PHE A 69 -8.82 0.48 -1.12
CA PHE A 69 -8.55 1.32 -2.29
C PHE A 69 -7.11 1.14 -2.77
N GLY A 70 -6.16 1.16 -1.84
CA GLY A 70 -4.75 0.99 -2.19
C GLY A 70 -4.45 -0.38 -2.79
N LEU A 71 -5.04 -1.44 -2.24
CA LEU A 71 -4.85 -2.79 -2.76
C LEU A 71 -5.55 -3.00 -4.10
N GLU A 72 -6.71 -2.39 -4.29
CA GLU A 72 -7.37 -2.42 -5.58
C GLU A 72 -6.50 -1.74 -6.64
N GLY A 73 -5.89 -0.62 -6.29
CA GLY A 73 -4.96 0.07 -7.19
C GLY A 73 -3.76 -0.79 -7.55
N ALA A 74 -3.18 -1.47 -6.57
CA ALA A 74 -2.05 -2.36 -6.80
C ALA A 74 -2.45 -3.55 -7.70
N LEU A 75 -3.64 -4.08 -7.49
CA LEU A 75 -4.16 -5.18 -8.30
C LEU A 75 -4.36 -4.75 -9.75
N ARG A 76 -4.96 -3.59 -9.97
CA ARG A 76 -5.19 -3.09 -11.32
C ARG A 76 -3.91 -2.70 -12.05
N ALA A 77 -2.90 -2.28 -11.31
CA ALA A 77 -1.60 -1.95 -11.88
C ALA A 77 -0.75 -3.19 -12.16
N GLY A 78 -1.22 -4.36 -11.77
CA GLY A 78 -0.47 -5.60 -11.94
C GLY A 78 0.67 -5.78 -10.96
N ILE A 79 0.72 -4.97 -9.90
CA ILE A 79 1.76 -5.06 -8.88
C ILE A 79 1.51 -6.26 -7.97
N VAL A 80 0.24 -6.55 -7.69
CA VAL A 80 -0.17 -7.74 -6.94
C VAL A 80 -1.21 -8.49 -7.76
N SER A 81 -1.45 -9.75 -7.39
CA SER A 81 -2.40 -10.63 -8.07
C SER A 81 -3.40 -11.21 -7.10
N ASP A 82 -4.54 -11.64 -7.62
CA ASP A 82 -5.55 -12.32 -6.82
C ASP A 82 -4.92 -13.54 -6.14
N GLY A 83 -5.20 -13.69 -4.84
CA GLY A 83 -4.64 -14.77 -4.04
C GLY A 83 -3.34 -14.43 -3.33
N ASP A 84 -2.68 -13.34 -3.70
CA ASP A 84 -1.46 -12.92 -3.01
C ASP A 84 -1.77 -12.50 -1.58
N VAL A 85 -0.79 -12.67 -0.69
CA VAL A 85 -0.89 -12.22 0.69
C VAL A 85 0.13 -11.11 0.89
N VAL A 86 -0.34 -9.98 1.42
CA VAL A 86 0.51 -8.82 1.65
C VAL A 86 0.39 -8.35 3.10
N ILE A 87 1.39 -7.61 3.55
CA ILE A 87 1.38 -6.98 4.87
C ILE A 87 1.20 -5.48 4.65
N CYS A 88 0.16 -4.91 5.22
CA CYS A 88 -0.12 -3.49 5.10
C CYS A 88 0.35 -2.75 6.34
N GLY A 89 1.27 -1.82 6.17
CA GLY A 89 1.74 -0.95 7.25
C GLY A 89 0.92 0.33 7.25
N VAL A 90 0.25 0.61 8.35
CA VAL A 90 -0.69 1.72 8.47
C VAL A 90 -0.48 2.50 9.77
N LYS A 91 -0.99 3.72 9.79
CA LYS A 91 -0.93 4.61 10.95
C LYS A 91 -2.28 4.57 11.66
N LEU A 92 -2.39 3.73 12.68
CA LEU A 92 -3.64 3.59 13.43
C LEU A 92 -3.69 4.49 14.66
N PHE A 93 -2.60 4.59 15.39
CA PHE A 93 -2.59 5.27 16.68
C PHE A 93 -1.66 6.47 16.74
N SER A 94 -0.76 6.62 15.79
CA SER A 94 0.20 7.70 15.77
C SER A 94 0.38 8.26 14.37
N SER A 95 1.28 9.22 14.21
CA SER A 95 1.61 9.79 12.90
C SER A 95 2.63 8.95 12.13
N GLU A 96 3.08 7.84 12.71
CA GLU A 96 3.99 6.91 12.09
C GLU A 96 3.30 5.57 11.86
N ILE A 97 3.88 4.75 10.97
CA ILE A 97 3.37 3.41 10.74
C ILE A 97 3.59 2.61 12.03
N ASP A 98 2.50 2.27 12.68
CA ASP A 98 2.52 1.60 13.99
C ASP A 98 1.78 0.28 13.99
N SER A 99 1.16 -0.09 12.89
CA SER A 99 0.36 -1.31 12.83
C SER A 99 0.55 -2.00 11.50
N PHE A 100 0.56 -3.33 11.54
CA PHE A 100 0.71 -4.15 10.35
C PHE A 100 -0.45 -5.12 10.26
N ILE A 101 -1.10 -5.14 9.10
CA ILE A 101 -2.27 -5.97 8.88
C ILE A 101 -1.99 -6.90 7.71
N LYS A 102 -2.13 -8.20 7.94
CA LYS A 102 -1.95 -9.21 6.91
C LYS A 102 -3.24 -9.35 6.13
N VAL A 103 -3.16 -9.17 4.82
CA VAL A 103 -4.34 -9.19 3.95
C VAL A 103 -4.10 -10.12 2.78
N ARG A 104 -5.09 -10.95 2.51
CA ARG A 104 -5.11 -11.77 1.30
C ARG A 104 -5.85 -10.99 0.22
N ILE A 105 -5.25 -10.88 -0.95
CA ILE A 105 -5.87 -10.18 -2.08
C ILE A 105 -6.99 -11.05 -2.65
N ASP A 106 -8.21 -10.53 -2.60
CA ASP A 106 -9.38 -11.20 -3.15
C ASP A 106 -10.06 -10.23 -4.10
N GLU A 107 -9.88 -10.44 -5.38
CA GLU A 107 -10.39 -9.54 -6.42
C GLU A 107 -11.89 -9.32 -6.28
N SER A 108 -12.65 -10.35 -5.93
CA SER A 108 -14.10 -10.23 -5.83
C SER A 108 -14.55 -9.31 -4.71
N THR A 109 -13.79 -9.23 -3.62
CA THR A 109 -14.15 -8.36 -2.50
C THR A 109 -13.50 -6.98 -2.57
N MET A 110 -12.43 -6.85 -3.34
CA MET A 110 -11.69 -5.59 -3.45
C MET A 110 -12.12 -4.72 -4.62
N SER A 111 -12.80 -5.30 -5.59
CA SER A 111 -13.25 -4.55 -6.76
C SER A 111 -14.53 -3.78 -6.43
N SER A 112 -14.35 -2.61 -5.83
CA SER A 112 -15.47 -1.78 -5.40
C SER A 112 -16.01 -0.84 -6.49
N GLY A 113 -15.26 -0.67 -7.56
CA GLY A 113 -15.59 0.30 -8.59
C GLY A 113 -15.11 1.72 -8.30
N ILE A 114 -14.73 2.00 -7.06
CA ILE A 114 -14.27 3.34 -6.67
C ILE A 114 -12.98 3.71 -7.38
N TYR A 115 -12.04 2.77 -7.43
CA TYR A 115 -10.76 3.02 -8.10
C TYR A 115 -10.94 3.23 -9.59
N SER A 116 -11.83 2.46 -10.22
CA SER A 116 -12.14 2.61 -11.64
C SER A 116 -12.76 3.97 -11.93
N PHE A 117 -13.65 4.42 -11.04
CA PHE A 117 -14.27 5.73 -11.15
C PHE A 117 -13.20 6.84 -11.07
N PHE A 118 -12.27 6.71 -10.14
CA PHE A 118 -11.17 7.65 -10.01
C PHE A 118 -10.32 7.72 -11.30
N LEU A 119 -9.98 6.57 -11.86
CA LEU A 119 -9.19 6.54 -13.10
C LEU A 119 -9.93 7.19 -14.26
N ASN A 120 -11.23 6.93 -14.38
CA ASN A 120 -12.05 7.52 -15.44
C ASN A 120 -12.15 9.04 -15.29
N SER A 121 -12.35 9.51 -14.06
CA SER A 121 -12.40 10.95 -13.80
C SER A 121 -11.09 11.63 -14.15
N LYS A 122 -9.98 10.99 -13.84
CA LYS A 122 -8.65 11.50 -14.15
C LYS A 122 -8.43 11.58 -15.65
N SER A 123 -8.89 10.58 -16.39
CA SER A 123 -8.81 10.56 -17.85
C SER A 123 -9.67 11.67 -18.46
N GLU A 124 -10.87 11.87 -17.98
CA GLU A 124 -11.75 12.93 -18.43
C GLU A 124 -11.14 14.30 -18.20
N SER A 125 -10.51 14.49 -17.04
CA SER A 125 -9.80 15.73 -16.74
C SER A 125 -8.69 16.00 -17.75
N GLY A 126 -8.02 14.96 -18.18
CA GLY A 126 -6.98 15.09 -19.18
C GLY A 126 -7.48 15.46 -20.56
N VAL A 127 -8.74 15.19 -20.85
CA VAL A 127 -9.34 15.50 -22.16
C VAL A 127 -9.80 16.96 -22.23
N ILE A 128 -10.16 17.51 -21.11
CA ILE A 128 -10.65 18.87 -21.02
C ILE A 128 -9.49 19.87 -21.07
#